data_9d5ba19873040fb67a611711f70e4820
#
_entry.id   9d5ba19873040fb67a611711f70e4820
#
_cell.length_a   1.000
_cell.length_b   1.000
_cell.length_c   1.000
_cell.angle_alpha   90.00
_cell.angle_beta   90.00
_cell.angle_gamma   90.00
#
_symmetry.space_group_name_H-M   'P 1'
#
loop_
_entity.id
_entity.type
_entity.pdbx_description
1 polymer ?
#
loop_
_entity_poly.entity_id
_entity_poly.type
_entity_poly.pdbx_seq_one_letter_code
_entity_poly.pdbx_strand_id
1 'polypeptide(L)'
;MASSHLLNSSSFLSKSSSLSPHHHRHPRPAIVCAATPSITSPPVLPPSVPPSGLSFSAKYVPFNSISTNTPTAEAYSLDDVVYRSRDGGLLDVQHDMDALKQYDGDYWKTLFDSRVGTTKWPYGSGVWSKKEWVLPGIDDEDIVSAFEGNSNLFWAERFGKKILGMNDLWVKHCGISHTGSFKDLGMTVLVSQVNRLRKINSPLVGVGCASTGDTSAALSAYCAAAGIPSIVFLPANKISMAQLVQPIANGAFVLSIDTDFDGCMKLIRQITTELPIYLANSLNSLRLEGQKTAAIEILQQFDWEVPDWVIVPGGNLGNIYAFYKGFKMCQELGLVDRIPRLVCAQAQNANPLFQYYNSGWKEFSPVTAKTTFASAIQIGDPVSIDRAVYALKKSNGIVEEATEEELMDAMALADSTGMFICPHTGVALSALMKLRGNGIIGPNDRTVVVSTAHGLKFTQAKIDYHSGAIEEMECRYSNPPVSVKADFGLVMDELKKFLSERR
;
A
#
# COMPACT_ATOMS: atom_id res chain seq x y z
N MET A 1 34.44 -35.23 -19.58
CA MET A 1 34.76 -35.36 -21.01
C MET A 1 34.05 -34.26 -21.74
N ALA A 2 34.85 -33.45 -22.38
CA ALA A 2 34.51 -32.24 -23.07
C ALA A 2 33.66 -32.47 -24.34
N SER A 3 32.90 -31.50 -24.75
CA SER A 3 32.93 -30.98 -26.12
C SER A 3 32.18 -29.70 -26.28
N SER A 4 32.91 -28.66 -26.53
CA SER A 4 32.55 -27.35 -27.07
C SER A 4 32.16 -27.48 -28.54
N HIS A 5 31.15 -26.69 -28.98
CA HIS A 5 31.03 -26.27 -30.37
C HIS A 5 30.64 -24.79 -30.45
N LEU A 6 31.64 -24.01 -30.86
CA LEU A 6 31.53 -22.68 -31.46
C LEU A 6 31.02 -22.86 -32.92
N LEU A 7 30.10 -22.02 -33.35
CA LEU A 7 29.86 -21.78 -34.78
C LEU A 7 29.69 -20.31 -35.09
N ASN A 8 30.46 -19.91 -36.06
CA ASN A 8 30.78 -18.62 -36.63
C ASN A 8 29.60 -17.81 -37.23
N SER A 9 29.85 -16.55 -37.22
CA SER A 9 29.26 -15.45 -37.99
C SER A 9 29.33 -15.67 -39.50
N SER A 10 28.31 -15.28 -40.24
CA SER A 10 28.42 -14.83 -41.62
C SER A 10 27.45 -13.68 -41.93
N SER A 11 28.09 -12.58 -42.32
CA SER A 11 27.55 -11.37 -42.91
C SER A 11 26.83 -11.63 -44.25
N PHE A 12 25.69 -10.89 -44.47
CA PHE A 12 25.20 -10.64 -45.82
C PHE A 12 24.99 -9.15 -46.04
N LEU A 13 25.71 -8.65 -46.98
CA LEU A 13 25.69 -7.29 -47.52
C LEU A 13 24.53 -7.10 -48.52
N SER A 14 23.97 -5.97 -48.41
CA SER A 14 23.14 -5.14 -49.29
C SER A 14 23.01 -5.48 -50.79
N LYS A 15 21.81 -5.29 -51.32
CA LYS A 15 21.60 -4.65 -52.65
C LYS A 15 20.37 -3.72 -52.59
N SER A 16 20.66 -2.46 -52.86
CA SER A 16 19.70 -1.40 -53.14
C SER A 16 19.03 -1.59 -54.49
N SER A 17 17.74 -1.38 -54.57
CA SER A 17 17.04 -1.03 -55.83
C SER A 17 16.03 0.05 -55.54
N SER A 18 16.29 1.21 -56.18
CA SER A 18 15.45 2.39 -56.24
C SER A 18 14.21 2.15 -57.09
N LEU A 19 13.04 2.42 -56.56
CA LEU A 19 11.83 2.73 -57.34
C LEU A 19 11.03 3.81 -56.63
N SER A 20 10.96 4.97 -57.26
CA SER A 20 10.07 6.07 -56.85
C SER A 20 8.65 5.81 -57.36
N PRO A 21 7.63 6.14 -56.56
CA PRO A 21 6.34 6.51 -57.15
C PRO A 21 5.99 7.96 -56.80
N HIS A 22 5.58 8.66 -57.84
CA HIS A 22 4.95 9.98 -57.77
C HIS A 22 3.66 9.90 -56.94
N HIS A 23 3.57 10.69 -55.91
CA HIS A 23 2.31 10.98 -55.22
C HIS A 23 1.94 12.46 -55.38
N HIS A 24 0.78 12.68 -55.99
CA HIS A 24 0.09 13.96 -56.06
C HIS A 24 -0.20 14.49 -54.67
N ARG A 25 0.30 15.69 -54.38
CA ARG A 25 -0.04 16.46 -53.18
C ARG A 25 -1.35 17.21 -53.41
N HIS A 26 -2.39 16.85 -52.62
CA HIS A 26 -3.53 17.76 -52.40
C HIS A 26 -3.13 18.85 -51.40
N PRO A 27 -3.56 20.12 -51.63
CA PRO A 27 -3.25 21.20 -50.70
C PRO A 27 -4.06 21.06 -49.43
N ARG A 28 -3.37 21.15 -48.29
CA ARG A 28 -4.01 21.25 -46.95
C ARG A 28 -4.61 22.63 -46.77
N PRO A 29 -5.80 22.78 -46.14
CA PRO A 29 -6.35 24.09 -45.80
C PRO A 29 -5.48 24.80 -44.77
N ALA A 30 -5.30 26.08 -44.95
CA ALA A 30 -4.56 26.97 -44.06
C ALA A 30 -5.29 27.06 -42.71
N ILE A 31 -4.56 26.75 -41.63
CA ILE A 31 -5.04 26.98 -40.26
C ILE A 31 -4.87 28.48 -39.99
N VAL A 32 -5.98 29.19 -39.83
CA VAL A 32 -6.01 30.57 -39.34
C VAL A 32 -5.62 30.54 -37.87
N CYS A 33 -4.44 31.08 -37.53
CA CYS A 33 -4.05 31.31 -36.17
C CYS A 33 -4.98 32.35 -35.53
N ALA A 34 -5.80 31.93 -34.57
CA ALA A 34 -6.50 32.82 -33.67
C ALA A 34 -5.48 33.54 -32.74
N ALA A 35 -5.79 34.78 -32.43
CA ALA A 35 -4.94 35.66 -31.65
C ALA A 35 -4.45 35.04 -30.33
N THR A 36 -3.16 35.20 -30.08
CA THR A 36 -2.47 34.82 -28.83
C THR A 36 -3.12 35.51 -27.63
N PRO A 37 -3.57 34.74 -26.60
CA PRO A 37 -3.90 35.39 -25.34
C PRO A 37 -2.62 35.95 -24.70
N SER A 38 -2.75 37.12 -24.06
CA SER A 38 -1.72 37.79 -23.31
C SER A 38 -0.97 36.82 -22.39
N ILE A 39 0.36 36.80 -22.50
CA ILE A 39 1.26 36.06 -21.61
C ILE A 39 1.10 36.65 -20.20
N THR A 40 0.28 36.04 -19.39
CA THR A 40 0.37 36.18 -17.94
C THR A 40 1.69 35.55 -17.52
N SER A 41 2.47 36.25 -16.71
CA SER A 41 3.73 35.76 -16.14
C SER A 41 3.55 34.35 -15.63
N PRO A 42 4.50 33.42 -15.89
CA PRO A 42 4.38 32.08 -15.35
C PRO A 42 4.21 32.15 -13.82
N PRO A 43 3.37 31.31 -13.21
CA PRO A 43 3.22 31.29 -11.76
C PRO A 43 4.61 31.09 -11.14
N VAL A 44 4.96 31.98 -10.20
CA VAL A 44 6.20 31.84 -9.43
C VAL A 44 6.06 30.54 -8.64
N LEU A 45 6.77 29.50 -9.07
CA LEU A 45 6.82 28.24 -8.31
C LEU A 45 7.37 28.56 -6.91
N PRO A 46 6.71 28.11 -5.84
CA PRO A 46 7.25 28.28 -4.50
C PRO A 46 8.64 27.62 -4.44
N PRO A 47 9.55 28.14 -3.63
CA PRO A 47 10.86 27.55 -3.49
C PRO A 47 10.70 26.08 -3.08
N SER A 48 11.41 25.19 -3.76
CA SER A 48 11.37 23.73 -3.50
C SER A 48 11.86 23.31 -2.11
N VAL A 49 12.22 24.27 -1.27
CA VAL A 49 12.64 24.16 0.12
C VAL A 49 11.92 25.25 0.91
N PRO A 50 11.31 24.97 2.07
CA PRO A 50 10.75 25.98 2.95
C PRO A 50 11.79 27.06 3.25
N PRO A 51 11.41 28.33 3.44
CA PRO A 51 12.34 29.40 3.79
C PRO A 51 13.19 28.99 5.00
N SER A 52 14.49 29.24 4.92
CA SER A 52 15.44 29.00 6.01
C SER A 52 15.01 29.77 7.26
N GLY A 53 14.57 29.07 8.30
CA GLY A 53 14.20 29.67 9.58
C GLY A 53 13.07 29.00 10.33
N LEU A 54 12.21 28.21 9.68
CA LEU A 54 11.15 27.43 10.34
C LEU A 54 11.59 25.97 10.47
N SER A 55 11.67 25.50 11.71
CA SER A 55 11.90 24.09 12.00
C SER A 55 10.57 23.40 12.26
N PHE A 56 10.10 22.59 11.30
CA PHE A 56 8.98 21.69 11.56
C PHE A 56 9.45 20.59 12.50
N SER A 57 8.62 20.22 13.48
CA SER A 57 8.92 19.20 14.45
C SER A 57 7.78 18.22 14.65
N ALA A 58 8.10 17.06 15.21
CA ALA A 58 7.14 16.06 15.62
C ALA A 58 7.67 15.30 16.84
N LYS A 59 6.77 14.67 17.59
CA LYS A 59 7.07 13.93 18.82
C LYS A 59 6.13 12.75 18.99
N TYR A 60 6.53 11.74 19.76
CA TYR A 60 5.61 10.71 20.20
C TYR A 60 4.76 11.21 21.36
N VAL A 61 3.47 10.90 21.31
CA VAL A 61 2.52 11.12 22.40
C VAL A 61 1.64 9.89 22.61
N PRO A 62 1.09 9.66 23.80
CA PRO A 62 0.10 8.59 24.01
C PRO A 62 -1.11 8.77 23.07
N PHE A 63 -1.50 7.72 22.38
CA PHE A 63 -2.66 7.77 21.48
C PHE A 63 -3.95 8.16 22.21
N ASN A 64 -4.10 7.76 23.47
CA ASN A 64 -5.25 8.13 24.29
C ASN A 64 -5.42 9.65 24.39
N SER A 65 -4.34 10.41 24.47
CA SER A 65 -4.43 11.88 24.55
C SER A 65 -4.99 12.49 23.26
N ILE A 66 -4.68 11.88 22.09
CA ILE A 66 -5.22 12.29 20.79
C ILE A 66 -6.70 11.91 20.70
N SER A 67 -7.04 10.67 21.03
CA SER A 67 -8.39 10.14 20.86
C SER A 67 -9.43 10.79 21.77
N THR A 68 -9.02 11.19 22.97
CA THR A 68 -9.88 11.89 23.95
C THR A 68 -9.73 13.41 23.88
N ASN A 69 -8.83 13.93 23.06
CA ASN A 69 -8.48 15.36 23.01
C ASN A 69 -8.08 15.91 24.40
N THR A 70 -7.34 15.10 25.17
CA THR A 70 -6.92 15.47 26.53
C THR A 70 -5.44 15.86 26.49
N PRO A 71 -5.09 17.06 26.97
CA PRO A 71 -3.69 17.46 27.05
C PRO A 71 -2.88 16.48 27.89
N THR A 72 -1.67 16.14 27.44
CA THR A 72 -0.74 15.29 28.18
C THR A 72 0.62 15.95 28.28
N ALA A 73 1.27 15.79 29.45
CA ALA A 73 2.66 16.15 29.62
C ALA A 73 3.60 15.02 29.14
N GLU A 74 3.07 13.83 28.88
CA GLU A 74 3.85 12.70 28.38
C GLU A 74 4.12 12.86 26.89
N ALA A 75 5.38 13.06 26.55
CA ALA A 75 5.85 13.13 25.19
C ALA A 75 7.29 12.63 25.12
N TYR A 76 7.68 12.08 23.97
CA TYR A 76 9.01 11.59 23.72
C TYR A 76 9.55 12.14 22.41
N SER A 77 10.87 12.35 22.34
CA SER A 77 11.54 12.69 21.08
C SER A 77 11.37 11.57 20.07
N LEU A 78 11.35 11.90 18.78
CA LEU A 78 11.45 10.87 17.75
C LEU A 78 12.81 10.15 17.77
N ASP A 79 13.80 10.73 18.43
CA ASP A 79 15.13 10.13 18.62
C ASP A 79 15.16 9.17 19.84
N ASP A 80 14.07 9.05 20.59
CA ASP A 80 13.94 8.06 21.67
C ASP A 80 13.49 6.70 21.08
N VAL A 81 14.07 5.61 21.60
CA VAL A 81 13.65 4.25 21.26
C VAL A 81 12.51 3.83 22.21
N VAL A 82 11.30 4.24 21.86
CA VAL A 82 10.09 3.96 22.63
C VAL A 82 8.99 3.36 21.76
N TYR A 83 8.22 2.42 22.31
CA TYR A 83 7.16 1.74 21.59
C TYR A 83 5.79 1.87 22.24
N ARG A 84 5.76 2.20 23.54
CA ARG A 84 4.54 2.34 24.33
C ARG A 84 4.67 3.52 25.30
N SER A 85 3.53 4.07 25.70
CA SER A 85 3.42 5.03 26.78
C SER A 85 3.73 4.38 28.14
N ARG A 86 3.87 5.19 29.18
CA ARG A 86 4.19 4.73 30.55
C ARG A 86 3.11 3.79 31.12
N ASP A 87 1.87 3.98 30.71
CA ASP A 87 0.74 3.12 31.07
C ASP A 87 0.61 1.86 30.17
N GLY A 88 1.56 1.66 29.25
CA GLY A 88 1.56 0.54 28.29
C GLY A 88 0.69 0.73 27.06
N GLY A 89 0.08 1.91 26.88
CA GLY A 89 -0.77 2.25 25.74
C GLY A 89 0.02 2.46 24.43
N LEU A 90 -0.70 2.64 23.34
CA LEU A 90 -0.11 2.97 22.05
C LEU A 90 0.41 4.40 22.03
N LEU A 91 1.51 4.61 21.31
CA LEU A 91 2.02 5.94 20.97
C LEU A 91 1.58 6.33 19.55
N ASP A 92 1.47 7.63 19.30
CA ASP A 92 1.32 8.17 17.95
C ASP A 92 2.30 9.32 17.73
N VAL A 93 2.57 9.66 16.47
CA VAL A 93 3.37 10.82 16.09
C VAL A 93 2.48 12.04 15.97
N GLN A 94 2.75 13.05 16.76
CA GLN A 94 2.08 14.35 16.73
C GLN A 94 3.03 15.39 16.13
N HIS A 95 2.61 15.97 15.03
CA HIS A 95 3.33 17.08 14.37
C HIS A 95 3.00 18.42 15.05
N ASP A 96 3.93 19.36 14.96
CA ASP A 96 3.70 20.76 15.32
C ASP A 96 2.76 21.39 14.27
N MET A 97 1.46 21.28 14.54
CA MET A 97 0.44 21.78 13.62
C MET A 97 0.45 23.31 13.52
N ASP A 98 0.88 24.02 14.56
CA ASP A 98 0.95 25.48 14.54
C ASP A 98 2.06 25.96 13.61
N ALA A 99 3.21 25.29 13.60
CA ALA A 99 4.27 25.54 12.65
C ALA A 99 3.82 25.23 11.19
N LEU A 100 3.12 24.11 10.99
CA LEU A 100 2.62 23.73 9.66
C LEU A 100 1.53 24.69 9.14
N LYS A 101 0.67 25.23 9.99
CA LYS A 101 -0.39 26.19 9.65
C LYS A 101 0.13 27.60 9.31
N GLN A 102 1.43 27.87 9.45
CA GLN A 102 2.01 29.09 8.93
C GLN A 102 1.99 29.15 7.40
N TYR A 103 1.77 28.01 6.75
CA TYR A 103 1.54 27.88 5.33
C TYR A 103 0.11 27.42 5.07
N ASP A 104 -0.53 28.04 4.08
CA ASP A 104 -1.89 27.68 3.71
C ASP A 104 -1.98 26.39 2.89
N GLY A 105 -3.20 25.94 2.62
CA GLY A 105 -3.46 24.72 1.87
C GLY A 105 -2.92 24.77 0.43
N ASP A 106 -2.97 25.93 -0.21
CA ASP A 106 -2.50 26.10 -1.60
C ASP A 106 -0.98 26.04 -1.69
N TYR A 107 -0.26 26.54 -0.69
CA TYR A 107 1.18 26.35 -0.57
C TYR A 107 1.53 24.85 -0.51
N TRP A 108 0.88 24.08 0.37
CA TRP A 108 1.15 22.66 0.51
C TRP A 108 0.81 21.86 -0.74
N LYS A 109 -0.32 22.14 -1.40
CA LYS A 109 -0.68 21.53 -2.68
C LYS A 109 0.41 21.78 -3.71
N THR A 110 0.76 23.04 -3.92
CA THR A 110 1.77 23.44 -4.91
C THR A 110 3.12 22.80 -4.62
N LEU A 111 3.55 22.77 -3.35
CA LEU A 111 4.80 22.14 -2.96
C LEU A 111 4.80 20.64 -3.29
N PHE A 112 3.77 19.91 -2.89
CA PHE A 112 3.70 18.47 -3.12
C PHE A 112 3.56 18.14 -4.61
N ASP A 113 2.76 18.88 -5.36
CA ASP A 113 2.58 18.70 -6.80
C ASP A 113 3.88 18.96 -7.57
N SER A 114 4.65 19.96 -7.17
CA SER A 114 5.96 20.28 -7.78
C SER A 114 7.00 19.15 -7.62
N ARG A 115 6.80 18.27 -6.65
CA ARG A 115 7.71 17.15 -6.35
C ARG A 115 7.31 15.84 -7.06
N VAL A 116 6.13 15.76 -7.66
CA VAL A 116 5.69 14.56 -8.39
C VAL A 116 6.54 14.37 -9.65
N GLY A 117 7.03 13.15 -9.84
CA GLY A 117 7.80 12.78 -11.04
C GLY A 117 9.22 13.37 -11.09
N THR A 118 9.69 14.01 -10.01
CA THR A 118 11.08 14.51 -9.95
C THR A 118 12.03 13.40 -9.52
N THR A 119 13.30 13.50 -9.93
CA THR A 119 14.38 12.62 -9.44
C THR A 119 15.26 13.33 -8.41
N LYS A 120 14.90 14.52 -7.98
CA LYS A 120 15.65 15.27 -6.96
C LYS A 120 15.51 14.57 -5.61
N TRP A 121 16.63 14.11 -5.07
CA TRP A 121 16.69 13.46 -3.76
C TRP A 121 16.28 14.41 -2.63
N PRO A 122 15.46 13.95 -1.67
CA PRO A 122 14.74 12.67 -1.59
C PRO A 122 13.33 12.72 -2.22
N TYR A 123 12.94 13.84 -2.79
CA TYR A 123 11.56 14.24 -3.13
C TYR A 123 10.91 13.44 -4.27
N GLY A 124 11.66 12.58 -4.97
CA GLY A 124 11.09 11.68 -5.98
C GLY A 124 10.24 10.54 -5.42
N SER A 125 10.39 10.22 -4.14
CA SER A 125 9.53 9.26 -3.43
C SER A 125 8.14 9.85 -3.15
N GLY A 126 7.10 9.04 -3.22
CA GLY A 126 5.75 9.45 -2.79
C GLY A 126 5.67 9.75 -1.30
N VAL A 127 6.48 9.09 -0.49
CA VAL A 127 6.61 9.34 0.95
C VAL A 127 7.41 10.62 1.21
N TRP A 128 8.63 10.70 0.68
CA TRP A 128 9.55 11.79 0.98
C TRP A 128 9.26 13.09 0.25
N SER A 129 8.42 13.05 -0.79
CA SER A 129 7.83 14.28 -1.35
C SER A 129 7.07 15.11 -0.31
N LYS A 130 6.70 14.45 0.81
CA LYS A 130 5.96 15.02 1.94
C LYS A 130 6.78 14.96 3.24
N LYS A 131 8.11 15.10 3.13
CA LYS A 131 9.08 14.99 4.24
C LYS A 131 8.66 15.80 5.47
N GLU A 132 8.19 17.03 5.28
CA GLU A 132 7.76 17.96 6.33
C GLU A 132 6.57 17.40 7.15
N TRP A 133 5.78 16.53 6.54
CA TRP A 133 4.61 15.90 7.16
C TRP A 133 4.86 14.46 7.61
N VAL A 134 6.01 13.90 7.31
CA VAL A 134 6.36 12.50 7.62
C VAL A 134 7.39 12.43 8.76
N LEU A 135 8.57 12.99 8.54
CA LEU A 135 9.67 12.98 9.52
C LEU A 135 10.48 14.28 9.34
N PRO A 136 9.95 15.42 9.83
CA PRO A 136 10.46 16.75 9.50
C PRO A 136 11.93 16.99 9.89
N GLY A 137 12.37 16.41 11.01
CA GLY A 137 13.71 16.60 11.53
C GLY A 137 14.80 15.68 10.96
N ILE A 138 14.49 14.84 9.96
CA ILE A 138 15.49 13.94 9.39
C ILE A 138 16.37 14.64 8.36
N ASP A 139 17.67 14.37 8.38
CA ASP A 139 18.58 14.84 7.35
C ASP A 139 18.45 13.99 6.08
N ASP A 140 18.63 14.61 4.91
CA ASP A 140 18.47 13.92 3.62
C ASP A 140 19.45 12.74 3.46
N GLU A 141 20.62 12.82 4.13
CA GLU A 141 21.63 11.76 4.14
C GLU A 141 21.25 10.53 4.99
N ASP A 142 20.27 10.67 5.86
CA ASP A 142 19.75 9.58 6.70
C ASP A 142 18.61 8.83 6.05
N ILE A 143 18.02 9.41 5.01
CA ILE A 143 16.88 8.84 4.30
C ILE A 143 17.32 7.62 3.50
N VAL A 144 16.56 6.53 3.67
CA VAL A 144 16.69 5.28 2.92
C VAL A 144 15.42 5.08 2.11
N SER A 145 15.50 5.22 0.81
CA SER A 145 14.33 5.15 -0.08
C SER A 145 14.64 4.36 -1.34
N ALA A 146 13.66 3.58 -1.78
CA ALA A 146 13.60 2.93 -3.08
C ALA A 146 12.62 3.66 -4.03
N PHE A 147 12.37 4.95 -3.80
CA PHE A 147 11.38 5.78 -4.48
C PHE A 147 9.94 5.23 -4.39
N GLU A 148 9.61 4.61 -3.27
CA GLU A 148 8.29 4.09 -2.94
C GLU A 148 7.20 5.17 -2.89
N GLY A 149 5.95 4.75 -3.04
CA GLY A 149 4.82 5.65 -3.18
C GLY A 149 4.62 6.09 -4.63
N ASN A 150 3.86 7.16 -4.85
CA ASN A 150 3.39 7.60 -6.16
C ASN A 150 2.74 6.43 -6.95
N SER A 151 2.09 5.53 -6.21
CA SER A 151 1.48 4.34 -6.78
C SER A 151 0.24 4.70 -7.60
N ASN A 152 -0.05 3.86 -8.59
CA ASN A 152 -1.14 4.12 -9.52
C ASN A 152 -2.48 4.27 -8.81
N LEU A 153 -3.22 5.30 -9.16
CA LEU A 153 -4.65 5.41 -8.96
C LEU A 153 -5.28 5.27 -10.34
N PHE A 154 -5.90 4.13 -10.63
CA PHE A 154 -6.45 3.87 -11.95
C PHE A 154 -7.96 3.67 -11.91
N TRP A 155 -8.64 4.14 -12.95
CA TRP A 155 -10.07 3.96 -13.12
C TRP A 155 -10.39 2.51 -13.49
N ALA A 156 -11.10 1.84 -12.60
CA ALA A 156 -11.51 0.45 -12.76
C ALA A 156 -12.79 0.36 -13.62
N GLU A 157 -12.78 0.96 -14.81
CA GLU A 157 -13.96 1.18 -15.65
C GLU A 157 -14.75 -0.11 -15.90
N ARG A 158 -14.05 -1.14 -16.38
CA ARG A 158 -14.72 -2.39 -16.76
C ARG A 158 -15.33 -3.10 -15.55
N PHE A 159 -14.60 -3.16 -14.44
CA PHE A 159 -15.10 -3.75 -13.20
C PHE A 159 -16.26 -2.91 -12.64
N GLY A 160 -16.09 -1.59 -12.54
CA GLY A 160 -17.11 -0.67 -12.06
C GLY A 160 -18.38 -0.71 -12.92
N LYS A 161 -18.28 -0.32 -14.18
CA LYS A 161 -19.46 -0.15 -15.05
C LYS A 161 -20.14 -1.46 -15.42
N LYS A 162 -19.36 -2.49 -15.81
CA LYS A 162 -19.95 -3.73 -16.36
C LYS A 162 -20.39 -4.72 -15.29
N ILE A 163 -19.72 -4.71 -14.11
CA ILE A 163 -19.98 -5.69 -13.06
C ILE A 163 -20.82 -5.07 -11.94
N LEU A 164 -20.46 -3.87 -11.47
CA LEU A 164 -21.10 -3.24 -10.29
C LEU A 164 -22.13 -2.15 -10.64
N GLY A 165 -22.21 -1.72 -11.91
CA GLY A 165 -23.03 -0.57 -12.30
C GLY A 165 -22.58 0.72 -11.64
N MET A 166 -21.25 0.90 -11.43
CA MET A 166 -20.63 2.08 -10.85
C MET A 166 -19.86 2.87 -11.91
N ASN A 167 -20.07 4.17 -11.95
CA ASN A 167 -19.44 5.05 -12.94
C ASN A 167 -18.07 5.57 -12.50
N ASP A 168 -17.80 5.68 -11.20
CA ASP A 168 -16.62 6.36 -10.65
C ASP A 168 -15.90 5.50 -9.59
N LEU A 169 -15.46 4.29 -10.05
CA LEU A 169 -14.71 3.34 -9.24
C LEU A 169 -13.23 3.37 -9.60
N TRP A 170 -12.39 3.55 -8.58
CA TRP A 170 -10.94 3.64 -8.71
C TRP A 170 -10.22 2.64 -7.80
N VAL A 171 -9.00 2.27 -8.18
CA VAL A 171 -8.13 1.41 -7.37
C VAL A 171 -6.81 2.12 -7.11
N LYS A 172 -6.51 2.34 -5.83
CA LYS A 172 -5.18 2.79 -5.39
C LYS A 172 -4.27 1.57 -5.24
N HIS A 173 -3.41 1.33 -6.23
CA HIS A 173 -2.60 0.12 -6.33
C HIS A 173 -1.27 0.25 -5.58
N CYS A 174 -1.30 0.22 -4.25
CA CYS A 174 -0.10 0.27 -3.40
C CYS A 174 0.79 -0.98 -3.50
N GLY A 175 0.32 -2.03 -4.18
CA GLY A 175 1.10 -3.23 -4.49
C GLY A 175 2.15 -3.02 -5.58
N ILE A 176 2.07 -1.97 -6.38
CA ILE A 176 3.12 -1.55 -7.31
C ILE A 176 4.12 -0.72 -6.52
N SER A 177 4.98 -1.40 -5.81
CA SER A 177 6.00 -0.83 -4.95
C SER A 177 7.25 -1.72 -4.99
N HIS A 178 8.37 -1.28 -4.41
CA HIS A 178 9.66 -1.95 -4.49
C HIS A 178 9.60 -3.43 -4.08
N THR A 179 8.95 -3.75 -2.94
CA THR A 179 8.80 -5.14 -2.48
C THR A 179 7.45 -5.76 -2.82
N GLY A 180 6.61 -5.05 -3.56
CA GLY A 180 5.30 -5.52 -3.99
C GLY A 180 4.18 -5.34 -2.95
N SER A 181 4.33 -4.44 -1.97
CA SER A 181 3.27 -4.13 -1.01
C SER A 181 3.38 -2.73 -0.40
N PHE A 182 2.26 -2.23 0.16
CA PHE A 182 2.20 -0.94 0.86
C PHE A 182 3.11 -0.84 2.10
N LYS A 183 3.69 -1.97 2.54
CA LYS A 183 4.60 -1.96 3.70
C LYS A 183 5.85 -1.13 3.47
N ASP A 184 6.25 -0.96 2.22
CA ASP A 184 7.36 -0.11 1.82
C ASP A 184 7.20 1.32 2.31
N LEU A 185 5.97 1.86 2.24
CA LEU A 185 5.68 3.23 2.67
C LEU A 185 6.04 3.48 4.14
N GLY A 186 5.77 2.49 5.01
CA GLY A 186 6.11 2.59 6.42
C GLY A 186 7.56 2.21 6.73
N MET A 187 8.15 1.29 5.95
CA MET A 187 9.51 0.82 6.20
C MET A 187 10.56 1.82 5.79
N THR A 188 10.36 2.58 4.72
CA THR A 188 11.26 3.68 4.36
C THR A 188 11.43 4.66 5.52
N VAL A 189 10.34 5.03 6.21
CA VAL A 189 10.37 5.96 7.36
C VAL A 189 11.05 5.34 8.57
N LEU A 190 10.67 4.11 8.92
CA LEU A 190 11.24 3.41 10.07
C LEU A 190 12.75 3.19 9.89
N VAL A 191 13.17 2.67 8.74
CA VAL A 191 14.59 2.35 8.51
C VAL A 191 15.43 3.63 8.37
N SER A 192 14.89 4.70 7.79
CA SER A 192 15.54 6.01 7.77
C SER A 192 15.78 6.55 9.19
N GLN A 193 14.78 6.45 10.06
CA GLN A 193 14.95 6.86 11.45
C GLN A 193 15.99 5.99 12.19
N VAL A 194 15.99 4.67 11.97
CA VAL A 194 17.03 3.79 12.54
C VAL A 194 18.41 4.15 12.01
N ASN A 195 18.53 4.47 10.71
CA ASN A 195 19.79 4.93 10.12
C ASN A 195 20.31 6.20 10.81
N ARG A 196 19.43 7.17 11.07
CA ARG A 196 19.73 8.37 11.86
C ARG A 196 20.14 8.00 13.28
N LEU A 197 19.35 7.21 14.01
CA LEU A 197 19.61 6.82 15.39
C LEU A 197 20.99 6.19 15.58
N ARG A 198 21.43 5.34 14.65
CA ARG A 198 22.75 4.71 14.66
C ARG A 198 23.90 5.73 14.56
N LYS A 199 23.68 6.89 13.94
CA LYS A 199 24.69 7.96 13.82
C LYS A 199 24.73 8.85 15.05
N ILE A 200 23.58 9.17 15.65
CA ILE A 200 23.48 10.17 16.71
C ILE A 200 23.70 9.62 18.12
N ASN A 201 23.99 8.39 18.31
CA ASN A 201 24.38 7.82 19.61
C ASN A 201 23.55 6.61 20.10
N SER A 202 22.92 5.89 19.21
CA SER A 202 22.19 4.67 19.61
C SER A 202 23.07 3.44 19.40
N PRO A 203 23.15 2.54 20.37
CA PRO A 203 23.89 1.28 20.22
C PRO A 203 23.22 0.28 19.27
N LEU A 204 22.23 0.69 18.50
CA LEU A 204 21.43 -0.21 17.64
C LEU A 204 22.31 -1.00 16.67
N VAL A 205 22.26 -2.33 16.78
CA VAL A 205 23.04 -3.26 15.96
C VAL A 205 22.23 -3.83 14.79
N GLY A 206 20.91 -3.74 14.83
CA GLY A 206 20.05 -4.26 13.77
C GLY A 206 18.58 -3.93 14.00
N VAL A 207 17.75 -4.38 13.06
CA VAL A 207 16.29 -4.22 13.11
C VAL A 207 15.63 -5.59 13.01
N GLY A 208 14.65 -5.86 13.89
CA GLY A 208 13.98 -7.15 13.94
C GLY A 208 12.46 -7.06 13.78
N CYS A 209 11.88 -8.08 13.17
CA CYS A 209 10.43 -8.26 13.15
C CYS A 209 10.02 -9.73 13.23
N ALA A 210 8.86 -10.00 13.82
CA ALA A 210 8.13 -11.24 13.63
C ALA A 210 7.12 -11.04 12.48
N SER A 211 7.36 -11.67 11.33
CA SER A 211 6.46 -11.57 10.18
C SER A 211 6.76 -12.61 9.12
N THR A 212 5.72 -13.27 8.64
CA THR A 212 5.77 -14.29 7.60
C THR A 212 5.59 -13.75 6.17
N GLY A 213 5.45 -12.43 5.98
CA GLY A 213 5.04 -11.90 4.67
C GLY A 213 5.56 -10.50 4.37
N ASP A 214 4.67 -9.59 4.01
CA ASP A 214 5.01 -8.27 3.47
C ASP A 214 5.88 -7.40 4.39
N THR A 215 5.72 -7.52 5.71
CA THR A 215 6.54 -6.74 6.65
C THR A 215 7.99 -7.17 6.65
N SER A 216 8.27 -8.48 6.66
CA SER A 216 9.65 -8.99 6.60
C SER A 216 10.29 -8.73 5.24
N ALA A 217 9.53 -8.81 4.15
CA ALA A 217 9.99 -8.47 2.81
C ALA A 217 10.43 -7.00 2.71
N ALA A 218 9.58 -6.07 3.16
CA ALA A 218 9.92 -4.66 3.17
C ALA A 218 11.09 -4.35 4.11
N LEU A 219 11.07 -4.87 5.34
CA LEU A 219 12.15 -4.67 6.31
C LEU A 219 13.50 -5.09 5.74
N SER A 220 13.58 -6.31 5.20
CA SER A 220 14.85 -6.84 4.67
C SER A 220 15.38 -6.01 3.51
N ALA A 221 14.53 -5.55 2.60
CA ALA A 221 14.93 -4.74 1.45
C ALA A 221 15.48 -3.37 1.88
N TYR A 222 14.76 -2.63 2.73
CA TYR A 222 15.20 -1.31 3.17
C TYR A 222 16.41 -1.38 4.11
N CYS A 223 16.50 -2.40 4.97
CA CYS A 223 17.70 -2.62 5.78
C CYS A 223 18.93 -2.98 4.93
N ALA A 224 18.76 -3.81 3.90
CA ALA A 224 19.84 -4.13 2.95
C ALA A 224 20.33 -2.87 2.23
N ALA A 225 19.42 -2.01 1.77
CA ALA A 225 19.76 -0.73 1.14
C ALA A 225 20.53 0.21 2.09
N ALA A 226 20.26 0.14 3.40
CA ALA A 226 20.93 0.94 4.43
C ALA A 226 22.21 0.30 4.99
N GLY A 227 22.53 -0.94 4.62
CA GLY A 227 23.61 -1.69 5.25
C GLY A 227 23.36 -2.01 6.74
N ILE A 228 22.10 -2.15 7.14
CA ILE A 228 21.68 -2.45 8.51
C ILE A 228 21.31 -3.94 8.59
N PRO A 229 21.82 -4.72 9.56
CA PRO A 229 21.39 -6.09 9.76
C PRO A 229 19.88 -6.19 10.03
N SER A 230 19.18 -7.03 9.28
CA SER A 230 17.77 -7.33 9.49
C SER A 230 17.57 -8.76 10.00
N ILE A 231 16.67 -8.93 10.97
CA ILE A 231 16.41 -10.19 11.65
C ILE A 231 14.92 -10.50 11.54
N VAL A 232 14.59 -11.66 11.01
CA VAL A 232 13.21 -12.08 10.78
C VAL A 232 12.90 -13.33 11.61
N PHE A 233 11.89 -13.25 12.47
CA PHE A 233 11.41 -14.34 13.31
C PHE A 233 10.17 -14.96 12.70
N LEU A 234 10.16 -16.25 12.53
CA LEU A 234 9.11 -17.00 11.85
C LEU A 234 8.76 -18.28 12.60
N PRO A 235 7.47 -18.67 12.63
CA PRO A 235 7.09 -20.01 13.11
C PRO A 235 7.61 -21.08 12.14
N ALA A 236 8.24 -22.14 12.68
CA ALA A 236 8.65 -23.28 11.87
C ALA A 236 7.43 -23.95 11.21
N ASN A 237 7.64 -24.50 10.01
CA ASN A 237 6.65 -25.31 9.29
C ASN A 237 5.33 -24.61 8.85
N LYS A 238 5.22 -23.27 8.99
CA LYS A 238 4.01 -22.52 8.59
C LYS A 238 4.23 -21.53 7.43
N ILE A 239 5.35 -21.63 6.71
CA ILE A 239 5.76 -20.60 5.78
C ILE A 239 6.10 -21.18 4.42
N SER A 240 5.50 -20.62 3.38
CA SER A 240 5.88 -20.95 2.01
C SER A 240 7.23 -20.29 1.65
N MET A 241 8.06 -21.00 0.86
CA MET A 241 9.30 -20.42 0.33
C MET A 241 9.05 -19.14 -0.49
N ALA A 242 7.88 -19.02 -1.13
CA ALA A 242 7.48 -17.83 -1.86
C ALA A 242 7.40 -16.57 -0.98
N GLN A 243 7.05 -16.72 0.30
CA GLN A 243 7.01 -15.60 1.26
C GLN A 243 8.40 -15.26 1.82
N LEU A 244 9.32 -16.24 1.82
CA LEU A 244 10.69 -16.09 2.34
C LEU A 244 11.69 -15.62 1.30
N VAL A 245 11.38 -15.73 0.02
CA VAL A 245 12.36 -15.44 -1.04
C VAL A 245 12.92 -14.02 -0.94
N GLN A 246 12.10 -13.03 -0.63
CA GLN A 246 12.56 -11.64 -0.52
C GLN A 246 13.48 -11.43 0.70
N PRO A 247 13.11 -11.79 1.95
CA PRO A 247 14.02 -11.71 3.09
C PRO A 247 15.35 -12.44 2.86
N ILE A 248 15.32 -13.67 2.34
CA ILE A 248 16.54 -14.46 2.06
C ILE A 248 17.41 -13.78 1.00
N ALA A 249 16.82 -13.35 -0.12
CA ALA A 249 17.54 -12.71 -1.21
C ALA A 249 18.18 -11.37 -0.79
N ASN A 250 17.53 -10.63 0.13
CA ASN A 250 18.04 -9.39 0.71
C ASN A 250 19.04 -9.62 1.88
N GLY A 251 19.41 -10.86 2.17
CA GLY A 251 20.42 -11.17 3.18
C GLY A 251 19.95 -11.01 4.63
N ALA A 252 18.66 -11.07 4.91
CA ALA A 252 18.15 -11.06 6.27
C ALA A 252 18.56 -12.33 7.02
N PHE A 253 18.83 -12.20 8.31
CA PHE A 253 19.00 -13.34 9.21
C PHE A 253 17.61 -13.88 9.58
N VAL A 254 17.23 -14.99 8.94
CA VAL A 254 15.91 -15.60 9.11
C VAL A 254 15.97 -16.72 10.13
N LEU A 255 15.23 -16.58 11.23
CA LEU A 255 15.10 -17.57 12.31
C LEU A 255 13.76 -18.30 12.19
N SER A 256 13.82 -19.59 11.88
CA SER A 256 12.66 -20.51 11.91
C SER A 256 12.56 -21.11 13.30
N ILE A 257 11.52 -20.77 14.04
CA ILE A 257 11.39 -21.07 15.47
C ILE A 257 10.23 -22.06 15.68
N ASP A 258 10.44 -23.07 16.49
CA ASP A 258 9.41 -24.08 16.82
C ASP A 258 8.37 -23.49 17.78
N THR A 259 7.56 -22.60 17.27
CA THR A 259 6.43 -21.96 17.99
C THR A 259 5.43 -21.40 16.96
N ASP A 260 4.33 -20.81 17.43
CA ASP A 260 3.40 -20.05 16.61
C ASP A 260 3.82 -18.59 16.44
N PHE A 261 2.99 -17.80 15.76
CA PHE A 261 3.25 -16.38 15.54
C PHE A 261 3.32 -15.58 16.84
N ASP A 262 2.45 -15.86 17.80
CA ASP A 262 2.41 -15.17 19.09
C ASP A 262 3.65 -15.47 19.93
N GLY A 263 4.14 -16.72 19.87
CA GLY A 263 5.42 -17.11 20.44
C GLY A 263 6.60 -16.36 19.83
N CYS A 264 6.65 -16.20 18.51
CA CYS A 264 7.65 -15.37 17.83
C CYS A 264 7.57 -13.91 18.28
N MET A 265 6.36 -13.35 18.41
CA MET A 265 6.16 -11.98 18.89
C MET A 265 6.59 -11.80 20.35
N LYS A 266 6.35 -12.79 21.21
CA LYS A 266 6.82 -12.76 22.59
C LYS A 266 8.34 -12.79 22.67
N LEU A 267 8.97 -13.68 21.90
CA LEU A 267 10.43 -13.80 21.86
C LEU A 267 11.12 -12.52 21.38
N ILE A 268 10.65 -11.93 20.26
CA ILE A 268 11.30 -10.72 19.78
C ILE A 268 11.17 -9.56 20.75
N ARG A 269 10.05 -9.44 21.47
CA ARG A 269 9.91 -8.42 22.53
C ARG A 269 10.91 -8.63 23.67
N GLN A 270 11.13 -9.87 24.11
CA GLN A 270 12.14 -10.18 25.13
C GLN A 270 13.53 -9.89 24.60
N ILE A 271 13.86 -10.31 23.40
CA ILE A 271 15.17 -10.08 22.78
C ILE A 271 15.49 -8.60 22.65
N THR A 272 14.50 -7.77 22.31
CA THR A 272 14.70 -6.32 22.18
C THR A 272 14.90 -5.60 23.54
N THR A 273 14.65 -6.27 24.67
CA THR A 273 15.05 -5.77 26.00
C THR A 273 16.50 -6.12 26.38
N GLU A 274 17.04 -7.19 25.79
CA GLU A 274 18.39 -7.69 26.10
C GLU A 274 19.43 -7.23 25.05
N LEU A 275 19.02 -7.14 23.80
CA LEU A 275 19.88 -6.74 22.70
C LEU A 275 19.40 -5.42 22.08
N PRO A 276 20.31 -4.54 21.66
CA PRO A 276 19.95 -3.28 21.03
C PRO A 276 19.46 -3.48 19.58
N ILE A 277 18.37 -4.22 19.44
CA ILE A 277 17.66 -4.47 18.18
C ILE A 277 16.39 -3.63 18.15
N TYR A 278 16.21 -2.84 17.09
CA TYR A 278 15.03 -2.00 16.90
C TYR A 278 13.84 -2.83 16.43
N LEU A 279 12.68 -2.68 17.07
CA LEU A 279 11.47 -3.45 16.74
C LEU A 279 10.68 -2.81 15.60
N ALA A 280 10.47 -3.55 14.50
CA ALA A 280 9.81 -3.06 13.28
C ALA A 280 8.36 -3.55 13.11
N ASN A 281 7.76 -4.17 14.10
CA ASN A 281 6.38 -4.65 14.04
C ASN A 281 5.34 -3.51 14.02
N SER A 282 4.07 -3.84 13.84
CA SER A 282 2.94 -2.90 13.67
C SER A 282 2.72 -1.94 14.84
N LEU A 283 3.36 -2.20 15.98
CA LEU A 283 3.37 -1.33 17.14
C LEU A 283 4.06 0.01 16.87
N ASN A 284 5.04 0.04 15.97
CA ASN A 284 5.85 1.21 15.68
C ASN A 284 5.07 2.27 14.90
N SER A 285 4.88 3.44 15.51
CA SER A 285 4.07 4.54 14.97
C SER A 285 4.68 5.22 13.75
N LEU A 286 6.01 5.17 13.58
CA LEU A 286 6.68 5.73 12.39
C LEU A 286 6.19 5.11 11.09
N ARG A 287 5.79 3.84 11.13
CA ARG A 287 5.23 3.18 9.96
C ARG A 287 3.94 3.85 9.47
N LEU A 288 3.14 4.38 10.39
CA LEU A 288 1.89 5.08 10.07
C LEU A 288 2.17 6.40 9.34
N GLU A 289 3.27 7.06 9.67
CA GLU A 289 3.69 8.31 9.03
C GLU A 289 3.99 8.12 7.54
N GLY A 290 4.63 7.02 7.18
CA GLY A 290 4.82 6.66 5.77
C GLY A 290 3.52 6.21 5.10
N GLN A 291 2.74 5.35 5.75
CA GLN A 291 1.50 4.80 5.18
C GLN A 291 0.44 5.88 4.93
N LYS A 292 0.36 6.93 5.77
CA LYS A 292 -0.61 8.03 5.57
C LYS A 292 -0.42 8.79 4.26
N THR A 293 0.78 8.74 3.67
CA THR A 293 1.06 9.41 2.39
C THR A 293 0.23 8.85 1.24
N ALA A 294 -0.18 7.58 1.29
CA ALA A 294 -1.07 7.00 0.28
C ALA A 294 -2.45 7.69 0.25
N ALA A 295 -2.95 8.16 1.39
CA ALA A 295 -4.17 8.95 1.46
C ALA A 295 -3.99 10.33 0.83
N ILE A 296 -2.86 10.99 1.10
CA ILE A 296 -2.52 12.28 0.50
C ILE A 296 -2.36 12.14 -1.02
N GLU A 297 -1.73 11.06 -1.49
CA GLU A 297 -1.60 10.76 -2.91
C GLU A 297 -2.96 10.59 -3.61
N ILE A 298 -3.96 9.97 -2.97
CA ILE A 298 -5.31 9.86 -3.54
C ILE A 298 -5.89 11.24 -3.80
N LEU A 299 -5.81 12.15 -2.84
CA LEU A 299 -6.27 13.52 -3.01
C LEU A 299 -5.51 14.26 -4.12
N GLN A 300 -4.19 14.15 -4.11
CA GLN A 300 -3.31 14.74 -5.11
C GLN A 300 -3.62 14.22 -6.52
N GLN A 301 -3.87 12.92 -6.68
CA GLN A 301 -4.19 12.29 -7.96
C GLN A 301 -5.62 12.58 -8.45
N PHE A 302 -6.48 13.08 -7.58
CA PHE A 302 -7.80 13.63 -7.89
C PHE A 302 -7.82 15.17 -7.94
N ASP A 303 -6.68 15.80 -8.20
CA ASP A 303 -6.59 17.28 -8.22
C ASP A 303 -7.14 17.91 -6.92
N TRP A 304 -6.89 17.25 -5.79
CA TRP A 304 -7.34 17.62 -4.43
C TRP A 304 -8.86 17.50 -4.19
N GLU A 305 -9.59 16.82 -5.08
CA GLU A 305 -10.97 16.45 -4.83
C GLU A 305 -11.07 15.24 -3.89
N VAL A 306 -11.99 15.30 -2.93
CA VAL A 306 -12.15 14.22 -1.94
C VAL A 306 -13.12 13.17 -2.48
N PRO A 307 -12.72 11.88 -2.54
CA PRO A 307 -13.65 10.81 -2.88
C PRO A 307 -14.75 10.66 -1.80
N ASP A 308 -15.85 10.01 -2.14
CA ASP A 308 -16.91 9.76 -1.18
C ASP A 308 -16.55 8.59 -0.25
N TRP A 309 -15.91 7.57 -0.81
CA TRP A 309 -15.59 6.35 -0.08
C TRP A 309 -14.15 5.89 -0.34
N VAL A 310 -13.50 5.40 0.72
CA VAL A 310 -12.22 4.69 0.63
C VAL A 310 -12.30 3.38 1.39
N ILE A 311 -12.08 2.26 0.70
CA ILE A 311 -12.21 0.89 1.24
C ILE A 311 -10.83 0.30 1.43
N VAL A 312 -10.51 -0.10 2.67
CA VAL A 312 -9.18 -0.56 3.08
C VAL A 312 -9.27 -1.95 3.71
N PRO A 313 -8.49 -2.94 3.27
CA PRO A 313 -8.40 -4.23 3.94
C PRO A 313 -7.80 -4.07 5.36
N GLY A 314 -8.39 -4.75 6.36
CA GLY A 314 -8.05 -4.60 7.77
C GLY A 314 -7.55 -5.88 8.43
N GLY A 315 -6.26 -5.93 8.80
CA GLY A 315 -5.66 -6.94 9.67
C GLY A 315 -5.26 -6.35 11.02
N ASN A 316 -4.01 -5.92 11.21
CA ASN A 316 -3.56 -5.21 12.42
C ASN A 316 -4.14 -3.79 12.55
N LEU A 317 -4.96 -3.36 11.61
CA LEU A 317 -5.76 -2.13 11.61
C LEU A 317 -4.97 -0.81 11.59
N GLY A 318 -3.65 -0.84 11.53
CA GLY A 318 -2.84 0.38 11.41
C GLY A 318 -3.10 1.12 10.11
N ASN A 319 -3.35 0.40 9.02
CA ASN A 319 -3.50 1.00 7.70
C ASN A 319 -4.75 1.88 7.58
N ILE A 320 -5.91 1.43 8.10
CA ILE A 320 -7.13 2.24 8.09
C ILE A 320 -6.95 3.55 8.88
N TYR A 321 -6.23 3.49 10.00
CA TYR A 321 -5.89 4.67 10.78
C TYR A 321 -4.92 5.60 10.02
N ALA A 322 -3.92 5.05 9.33
CA ALA A 322 -3.00 5.84 8.54
C ALA A 322 -3.72 6.62 7.41
N PHE A 323 -4.69 5.99 6.73
CA PHE A 323 -5.54 6.68 5.75
C PHE A 323 -6.34 7.80 6.39
N TYR A 324 -7.01 7.54 7.52
CA TYR A 324 -7.69 8.58 8.29
C TYR A 324 -6.74 9.74 8.63
N LYS A 325 -5.55 9.43 9.17
CA LYS A 325 -4.56 10.43 9.60
C LYS A 325 -4.11 11.31 8.43
N GLY A 326 -3.86 10.71 7.26
CA GLY A 326 -3.49 11.46 6.05
C GLY A 326 -4.60 12.41 5.58
N PHE A 327 -5.83 11.92 5.45
CA PHE A 327 -6.98 12.76 5.08
C PHE A 327 -7.25 13.86 6.11
N LYS A 328 -7.19 13.52 7.40
CA LYS A 328 -7.43 14.48 8.48
C LYS A 328 -6.38 15.58 8.50
N MET A 329 -5.12 15.26 8.28
CA MET A 329 -4.04 16.25 8.19
C MET A 329 -4.24 17.21 7.01
N CYS A 330 -4.66 16.71 5.84
CA CYS A 330 -5.02 17.55 4.70
C CYS A 330 -6.20 18.49 5.02
N GLN A 331 -7.19 18.01 5.75
CA GLN A 331 -8.31 18.83 6.19
C GLN A 331 -7.88 19.93 7.19
N GLU A 332 -7.08 19.57 8.19
CA GLU A 332 -6.63 20.50 9.24
C GLU A 332 -5.70 21.59 8.74
N LEU A 333 -4.99 21.32 7.64
CA LEU A 333 -4.08 22.27 6.97
C LEU A 333 -4.74 22.97 5.77
N GLY A 334 -6.06 22.79 5.59
CA GLY A 334 -6.84 23.53 4.61
C GLY A 334 -6.66 23.13 3.15
N LEU A 335 -6.12 21.94 2.88
CA LEU A 335 -6.00 21.44 1.50
C LEU A 335 -7.35 20.96 0.96
N VAL A 336 -8.19 20.43 1.84
CA VAL A 336 -9.53 19.95 1.55
C VAL A 336 -10.50 20.35 2.67
N ASP A 337 -11.78 20.37 2.40
CA ASP A 337 -12.83 20.78 3.35
C ASP A 337 -13.43 19.60 4.14
N ARG A 338 -13.34 18.39 3.61
CA ARG A 338 -13.89 17.17 4.21
C ARG A 338 -12.91 16.00 4.11
N ILE A 339 -13.24 14.91 4.78
CA ILE A 339 -12.57 13.62 4.61
C ILE A 339 -13.56 12.60 4.03
N PRO A 340 -13.07 11.54 3.33
CA PRO A 340 -13.95 10.50 2.82
C PRO A 340 -14.52 9.64 3.96
N ARG A 341 -15.62 8.95 3.70
CA ARG A 341 -16.08 7.85 4.54
C ARG A 341 -15.16 6.65 4.34
N LEU A 342 -14.70 6.08 5.45
CA LEU A 342 -13.80 4.94 5.41
C LEU A 342 -14.54 3.62 5.59
N VAL A 343 -14.18 2.60 4.82
CA VAL A 343 -14.65 1.24 5.02
C VAL A 343 -13.45 0.36 5.38
N CYS A 344 -13.55 -0.34 6.51
CA CYS A 344 -12.59 -1.38 6.87
C CYS A 344 -13.16 -2.74 6.52
N ALA A 345 -12.48 -3.49 5.64
CA ALA A 345 -12.92 -4.79 5.19
C ALA A 345 -12.06 -5.90 5.83
N GLN A 346 -12.68 -6.89 6.49
CA GLN A 346 -12.01 -8.01 7.12
C GLN A 346 -12.39 -9.35 6.46
N ALA A 347 -11.47 -10.33 6.50
CA ALA A 347 -11.85 -11.71 6.19
C ALA A 347 -12.71 -12.26 7.34
N GLN A 348 -13.81 -12.95 7.02
CA GLN A 348 -14.71 -13.52 8.03
C GLN A 348 -13.98 -14.43 9.02
N ASN A 349 -12.98 -15.15 8.54
CA ASN A 349 -12.13 -16.03 9.36
C ASN A 349 -11.21 -15.27 10.34
N ALA A 350 -11.15 -13.94 10.27
CA ALA A 350 -10.34 -13.08 11.14
C ALA A 350 -10.97 -11.66 11.22
N ASN A 351 -12.14 -11.56 11.86
CA ASN A 351 -13.04 -10.41 11.80
C ASN A 351 -13.35 -9.72 13.16
N PRO A 352 -12.40 -9.56 14.09
CA PRO A 352 -12.71 -9.04 15.42
C PRO A 352 -13.29 -7.62 15.40
N LEU A 353 -12.86 -6.78 14.47
CA LEU A 353 -13.38 -5.42 14.33
C LEU A 353 -14.83 -5.42 13.80
N PHE A 354 -15.17 -6.32 12.86
CA PHE A 354 -16.53 -6.47 12.36
C PHE A 354 -17.49 -6.91 13.48
N GLN A 355 -17.09 -7.88 14.29
CA GLN A 355 -17.89 -8.31 15.44
C GLN A 355 -18.08 -7.16 16.44
N TYR A 356 -17.03 -6.40 16.74
CA TYR A 356 -17.09 -5.23 17.60
C TYR A 356 -17.98 -4.13 17.04
N TYR A 357 -17.90 -3.85 15.75
CA TYR A 357 -18.76 -2.90 15.05
C TYR A 357 -20.25 -3.30 15.16
N ASN A 358 -20.58 -4.55 14.88
CA ASN A 358 -21.95 -5.07 14.94
C ASN A 358 -22.51 -5.13 16.37
N SER A 359 -21.67 -5.20 17.40
CA SER A 359 -22.10 -5.06 18.79
C SER A 359 -22.50 -3.62 19.15
N GLY A 360 -22.34 -2.67 18.23
CA GLY A 360 -22.52 -1.23 18.48
C GLY A 360 -21.38 -0.62 19.29
N TRP A 361 -20.18 -1.16 19.16
CA TRP A 361 -18.96 -0.76 19.88
C TRP A 361 -19.06 -0.93 21.40
N LYS A 362 -19.78 -1.98 21.86
CA LYS A 362 -20.04 -2.17 23.31
C LYS A 362 -18.83 -2.79 23.99
N GLU A 363 -18.34 -3.91 23.48
CA GLU A 363 -17.24 -4.67 24.07
C GLU A 363 -16.38 -5.28 22.97
N PHE A 364 -15.08 -5.03 23.02
CA PHE A 364 -14.12 -5.67 22.13
C PHE A 364 -13.66 -6.99 22.75
N SER A 365 -13.70 -8.06 21.96
CA SER A 365 -13.13 -9.35 22.30
C SER A 365 -12.26 -9.85 21.15
N PRO A 366 -11.00 -10.21 21.40
CA PRO A 366 -10.19 -10.90 20.41
C PRO A 366 -10.84 -12.21 19.95
N VAL A 367 -10.58 -12.59 18.70
CA VAL A 367 -11.03 -13.86 18.13
C VAL A 367 -9.85 -14.79 17.83
N THR A 368 -10.07 -16.09 17.86
CA THR A 368 -9.09 -17.03 17.29
C THR A 368 -9.21 -17.00 15.78
N ALA A 369 -8.24 -16.37 15.09
CA ALA A 369 -8.25 -16.32 13.63
C ALA A 369 -8.12 -17.71 13.01
N LYS A 370 -9.03 -18.03 12.08
CA LYS A 370 -8.96 -19.23 11.25
C LYS A 370 -8.15 -18.95 9.99
N THR A 371 -7.76 -20.00 9.28
CA THR A 371 -7.05 -19.89 8.00
C THR A 371 -7.88 -19.09 7.00
N THR A 372 -7.21 -18.16 6.30
CA THR A 372 -7.77 -17.36 5.20
C THR A 372 -6.76 -17.23 4.07
N PHE A 373 -7.25 -17.18 2.83
CA PHE A 373 -6.41 -16.84 1.67
C PHE A 373 -5.82 -15.43 1.78
N ALA A 374 -6.51 -14.54 2.48
CA ALA A 374 -6.00 -13.21 2.81
C ALA A 374 -5.02 -13.25 4.02
N SER A 375 -3.98 -14.07 3.93
CA SER A 375 -3.08 -14.46 5.03
C SER A 375 -2.43 -13.30 5.80
N ALA A 376 -2.12 -12.18 5.16
CA ALA A 376 -1.51 -11.03 5.83
C ALA A 376 -2.49 -10.23 6.72
N ILE A 377 -3.80 -10.53 6.66
CA ILE A 377 -4.83 -9.99 7.54
C ILE A 377 -5.48 -11.05 8.45
N GLN A 378 -4.88 -12.24 8.55
CA GLN A 378 -5.28 -13.30 9.49
C GLN A 378 -4.89 -12.91 10.92
N ILE A 379 -5.56 -11.92 11.48
CA ILE A 379 -5.26 -11.32 12.79
C ILE A 379 -6.51 -11.35 13.68
N GLY A 380 -6.41 -12.07 14.79
CA GLY A 380 -7.51 -12.20 15.76
C GLY A 380 -7.46 -11.15 16.88
N ASP A 381 -6.28 -10.64 17.21
CA ASP A 381 -6.06 -9.58 18.22
C ASP A 381 -5.26 -8.41 17.60
N PRO A 382 -5.92 -7.47 16.91
CA PRO A 382 -5.23 -6.42 16.17
C PRO A 382 -4.67 -5.35 17.09
N VAL A 383 -3.36 -5.08 16.95
CA VAL A 383 -2.62 -4.08 17.74
C VAL A 383 -3.26 -2.69 17.71
N SER A 384 -3.85 -2.29 16.59
CA SER A 384 -4.37 -0.92 16.39
C SER A 384 -5.90 -0.84 16.45
N ILE A 385 -6.55 -1.67 17.28
CA ILE A 385 -8.02 -1.67 17.41
C ILE A 385 -8.56 -0.29 17.78
N ASP A 386 -8.01 0.36 18.81
CA ASP A 386 -8.48 1.67 19.28
C ASP A 386 -8.31 2.75 18.21
N ARG A 387 -7.20 2.71 17.46
CA ARG A 387 -6.93 3.62 16.34
C ARG A 387 -7.96 3.45 15.22
N ALA A 388 -8.32 2.20 14.88
CA ALA A 388 -9.30 1.90 13.85
C ALA A 388 -10.70 2.36 14.25
N VAL A 389 -11.11 2.08 15.47
CA VAL A 389 -12.40 2.54 16.01
C VAL A 389 -12.51 4.06 16.00
N TYR A 390 -11.43 4.74 16.42
CA TYR A 390 -11.36 6.20 16.37
C TYR A 390 -11.51 6.72 14.93
N ALA A 391 -10.74 6.17 13.99
CA ALA A 391 -10.78 6.57 12.58
C ALA A 391 -12.18 6.38 11.97
N LEU A 392 -12.79 5.21 12.20
CA LEU A 392 -14.11 4.87 11.67
C LEU A 392 -15.22 5.74 12.26
N LYS A 393 -15.20 5.98 13.58
CA LYS A 393 -16.17 6.90 14.22
C LYS A 393 -16.03 8.33 13.68
N LYS A 394 -14.81 8.81 13.48
CA LYS A 394 -14.57 10.19 12.98
C LYS A 394 -14.85 10.37 11.49
N SER A 395 -14.77 9.31 10.69
CA SER A 395 -15.09 9.34 9.26
C SER A 395 -16.52 8.88 8.92
N ASN A 396 -17.38 8.65 9.90
CA ASN A 396 -18.67 8.00 9.72
C ASN A 396 -18.55 6.69 8.90
N GLY A 397 -17.54 5.90 9.28
CA GLY A 397 -17.09 4.73 8.55
C GLY A 397 -17.92 3.48 8.80
N ILE A 398 -17.65 2.45 8.03
CA ILE A 398 -18.33 1.16 8.06
C ILE A 398 -17.29 0.06 8.23
N VAL A 399 -17.66 -1.04 8.88
CA VAL A 399 -16.89 -2.27 8.86
C VAL A 399 -17.70 -3.33 8.12
N GLU A 400 -17.06 -4.03 7.20
CA GLU A 400 -17.68 -5.12 6.43
C GLU A 400 -16.76 -6.35 6.43
N GLU A 401 -17.30 -7.52 6.18
CA GLU A 401 -16.55 -8.76 6.10
C GLU A 401 -16.75 -9.48 4.76
N ALA A 402 -15.83 -10.39 4.44
CA ALA A 402 -15.93 -11.28 3.30
C ALA A 402 -15.63 -12.74 3.69
N THR A 403 -16.44 -13.67 3.21
CA THR A 403 -16.15 -15.10 3.29
C THR A 403 -14.97 -15.47 2.40
N GLU A 404 -14.40 -16.66 2.57
CA GLU A 404 -13.29 -17.13 1.71
C GLU A 404 -13.71 -17.23 0.22
N GLU A 405 -14.92 -17.70 -0.03
CA GLU A 405 -15.48 -17.78 -1.38
C GLU A 405 -15.68 -16.38 -2.00
N GLU A 406 -16.30 -15.45 -1.24
CA GLU A 406 -16.53 -14.07 -1.71
C GLU A 406 -15.22 -13.36 -2.06
N LEU A 407 -14.19 -13.47 -1.22
CA LEU A 407 -12.93 -12.77 -1.47
C LEU A 407 -12.17 -13.35 -2.66
N MET A 408 -12.23 -14.68 -2.86
CA MET A 408 -11.55 -15.34 -3.99
C MET A 408 -12.29 -15.10 -5.30
N ASP A 409 -13.62 -15.16 -5.29
CA ASP A 409 -14.45 -14.81 -6.44
C ASP A 409 -14.28 -13.34 -6.85
N ALA A 410 -14.29 -12.41 -5.89
CA ALA A 410 -14.05 -11.00 -6.16
C ALA A 410 -12.66 -10.74 -6.74
N MET A 411 -11.62 -11.43 -6.23
CA MET A 411 -10.26 -11.37 -6.75
C MET A 411 -10.21 -11.86 -8.21
N ALA A 412 -10.74 -13.05 -8.49
CA ALA A 412 -10.73 -13.65 -9.83
C ALA A 412 -11.52 -12.80 -10.84
N LEU A 413 -12.67 -12.28 -10.41
CA LEU A 413 -13.50 -11.41 -11.23
C LEU A 413 -12.79 -10.09 -11.56
N ALA A 414 -12.12 -9.48 -10.58
CA ALA A 414 -11.31 -8.27 -10.78
C ALA A 414 -10.12 -8.56 -11.72
N ASP A 415 -9.41 -9.67 -11.53
CA ASP A 415 -8.31 -10.09 -12.38
C ASP A 415 -8.75 -10.28 -13.85
N SER A 416 -9.96 -10.80 -14.09
CA SER A 416 -10.54 -10.94 -15.42
C SER A 416 -10.76 -9.60 -16.14
N THR A 417 -10.71 -8.49 -15.41
CA THR A 417 -10.77 -7.12 -15.95
C THR A 417 -9.40 -6.44 -16.09
N GLY A 418 -8.31 -7.16 -15.77
CA GLY A 418 -6.93 -6.70 -15.92
C GLY A 418 -6.27 -6.14 -14.65
N MET A 419 -6.90 -6.29 -13.47
CA MET A 419 -6.35 -5.71 -12.22
C MET A 419 -5.17 -6.49 -11.65
N PHE A 420 -5.22 -7.81 -11.62
CA PHE A 420 -4.22 -8.71 -11.03
C PHE A 420 -3.84 -8.37 -9.57
N ILE A 421 -4.82 -8.48 -8.69
CA ILE A 421 -4.76 -8.06 -7.30
C ILE A 421 -4.45 -9.23 -6.34
N CYS A 422 -4.17 -8.91 -5.05
CA CYS A 422 -3.97 -9.91 -4.00
C CYS A 422 -5.30 -10.31 -3.31
N PRO A 423 -5.36 -11.42 -2.57
CA PRO A 423 -6.56 -11.86 -1.84
C PRO A 423 -7.08 -10.82 -0.82
N HIS A 424 -6.20 -10.03 -0.20
CA HIS A 424 -6.61 -8.95 0.71
C HIS A 424 -7.42 -7.88 -0.01
N THR A 425 -7.05 -7.55 -1.25
CA THR A 425 -7.84 -6.66 -2.11
C THR A 425 -9.17 -7.31 -2.50
N GLY A 426 -9.19 -8.65 -2.65
CA GLY A 426 -10.43 -9.41 -2.81
C GLY A 426 -11.41 -9.18 -1.67
N VAL A 427 -10.92 -9.16 -0.41
CA VAL A 427 -11.75 -8.81 0.77
C VAL A 427 -12.34 -7.40 0.64
N ALA A 428 -11.54 -6.43 0.24
CA ALA A 428 -12.01 -5.04 0.07
C ALA A 428 -13.04 -4.90 -1.07
N LEU A 429 -12.84 -5.63 -2.18
CA LEU A 429 -13.79 -5.64 -3.29
C LEU A 429 -15.09 -6.36 -2.92
N SER A 430 -15.05 -7.43 -2.14
CA SER A 430 -16.26 -8.09 -1.62
C SER A 430 -17.07 -7.18 -0.74
N ALA A 431 -16.40 -6.42 0.14
CA ALA A 431 -17.05 -5.38 0.95
C ALA A 431 -17.71 -4.31 0.06
N LEU A 432 -17.03 -3.84 -0.99
CA LEU A 432 -17.61 -2.93 -1.97
C LEU A 432 -18.86 -3.53 -2.63
N MET A 433 -18.78 -4.78 -3.10
CA MET A 433 -19.89 -5.47 -3.75
C MET A 433 -21.13 -5.54 -2.85
N LYS A 434 -20.94 -5.89 -1.58
CA LYS A 434 -22.01 -5.92 -0.57
C LYS A 434 -22.62 -4.52 -0.33
N LEU A 435 -21.79 -3.51 -0.08
CA LEU A 435 -22.24 -2.15 0.19
C LEU A 435 -22.94 -1.52 -1.04
N ARG A 436 -22.47 -1.86 -2.24
CA ARG A 436 -23.13 -1.45 -3.49
C ARG A 436 -24.45 -2.18 -3.68
N GLY A 437 -24.50 -3.49 -3.44
CA GLY A 437 -25.72 -4.30 -3.54
C GLY A 437 -26.81 -3.85 -2.56
N ASN A 438 -26.42 -3.42 -1.36
CA ASN A 438 -27.33 -2.89 -0.34
C ASN A 438 -27.71 -1.42 -0.55
N GLY A 439 -27.22 -0.76 -1.60
CA GLY A 439 -27.51 0.64 -1.90
C GLY A 439 -26.85 1.67 -0.97
N ILE A 440 -25.90 1.25 -0.14
CA ILE A 440 -25.14 2.14 0.76
C ILE A 440 -24.14 2.98 -0.04
N ILE A 441 -23.47 2.35 -1.01
CA ILE A 441 -22.63 3.02 -1.99
C ILE A 441 -23.43 3.19 -3.29
N GLY A 442 -23.60 4.43 -3.70
CA GLY A 442 -24.35 4.78 -4.91
C GLY A 442 -23.58 4.50 -6.21
N PRO A 443 -24.28 4.47 -7.36
CA PRO A 443 -23.65 4.21 -8.65
C PRO A 443 -22.71 5.31 -9.12
N ASN A 444 -22.85 6.52 -8.59
CA ASN A 444 -22.05 7.69 -8.96
C ASN A 444 -21.12 8.16 -7.84
N ASP A 445 -21.10 7.46 -6.70
CA ASP A 445 -20.18 7.79 -5.62
C ASP A 445 -18.76 7.52 -6.07
N ARG A 446 -17.87 8.51 -5.95
CA ARG A 446 -16.45 8.32 -6.21
C ARG A 446 -15.88 7.42 -5.11
N THR A 447 -15.56 6.20 -5.50
CA THR A 447 -15.12 5.16 -4.57
C THR A 447 -13.71 4.70 -4.92
N VAL A 448 -12.85 4.63 -3.92
CA VAL A 448 -11.48 4.13 -4.05
C VAL A 448 -11.33 2.83 -3.25
N VAL A 449 -10.86 1.78 -3.91
CA VAL A 449 -10.45 0.54 -3.24
C VAL A 449 -8.92 0.52 -3.13
N VAL A 450 -8.40 0.26 -1.95
CA VAL A 450 -6.96 0.17 -1.71
C VAL A 450 -6.48 -1.25 -1.97
N SER A 451 -5.70 -1.44 -3.03
CA SER A 451 -5.00 -2.68 -3.33
C SER A 451 -3.64 -2.69 -2.64
N THR A 452 -3.51 -3.50 -1.59
CA THR A 452 -2.41 -3.42 -0.63
C THR A 452 -1.16 -4.17 -1.03
N ALA A 453 -1.27 -5.20 -1.89
CA ALA A 453 -0.13 -5.96 -2.39
C ALA A 453 -0.34 -6.40 -3.83
N HIS A 454 0.76 -6.73 -4.51
CA HIS A 454 0.73 -7.23 -5.88
C HIS A 454 0.31 -8.70 -5.94
N GLY A 455 -0.50 -9.06 -6.94
CA GLY A 455 -0.97 -10.44 -7.14
C GLY A 455 0.14 -11.49 -7.26
N LEU A 456 1.31 -11.11 -7.79
CA LEU A 456 2.48 -12.01 -7.89
C LEU A 456 3.02 -12.51 -6.54
N LYS A 457 2.67 -11.89 -5.44
CA LYS A 457 3.05 -12.38 -4.10
C LYS A 457 2.15 -13.53 -3.61
N PHE A 458 1.04 -13.77 -4.28
CA PHE A 458 -0.01 -14.72 -3.90
C PHE A 458 -0.39 -15.65 -5.06
N THR A 459 0.60 -16.07 -5.83
CA THR A 459 0.40 -16.88 -7.04
C THR A 459 -0.24 -18.23 -6.76
N GLN A 460 0.10 -18.87 -5.62
CA GLN A 460 -0.48 -20.18 -5.30
C GLN A 460 -2.00 -20.11 -5.12
N ALA A 461 -2.51 -19.12 -4.39
CA ALA A 461 -3.95 -18.94 -4.22
C ALA A 461 -4.69 -18.79 -5.56
N LYS A 462 -4.08 -18.08 -6.53
CA LYS A 462 -4.64 -17.91 -7.87
C LYS A 462 -4.62 -19.23 -8.67
N ILE A 463 -3.50 -19.96 -8.61
CA ILE A 463 -3.35 -21.25 -9.28
C ILE A 463 -4.42 -22.23 -8.75
N ASP A 464 -4.53 -22.36 -7.43
CA ASP A 464 -5.48 -23.26 -6.77
C ASP A 464 -6.93 -22.91 -7.14
N TYR A 465 -7.28 -21.62 -7.15
CA TYR A 465 -8.59 -21.15 -7.56
C TYR A 465 -8.90 -21.46 -9.03
N HIS A 466 -7.99 -21.11 -9.96
CA HIS A 466 -8.25 -21.29 -11.39
C HIS A 466 -8.15 -22.76 -11.86
N SER A 467 -7.48 -23.61 -11.09
CA SER A 467 -7.47 -25.06 -11.34
C SER A 467 -8.64 -25.81 -10.68
N GLY A 468 -9.44 -25.13 -9.84
CA GLY A 468 -10.50 -25.77 -9.08
C GLY A 468 -9.99 -26.71 -7.99
N ALA A 469 -8.77 -26.48 -7.49
CA ALA A 469 -8.11 -27.34 -6.49
C ALA A 469 -8.48 -26.99 -5.03
N ILE A 470 -9.30 -25.96 -4.81
CA ILE A 470 -9.72 -25.56 -3.47
C ILE A 470 -10.91 -26.41 -3.06
N GLU A 471 -10.70 -27.27 -2.04
CA GLU A 471 -11.76 -28.11 -1.49
C GLU A 471 -12.92 -27.25 -0.94
N GLU A 472 -14.15 -27.73 -1.13
CA GLU A 472 -15.39 -27.10 -0.65
C GLU A 472 -15.65 -25.66 -1.15
N MET A 473 -14.94 -25.21 -2.22
CA MET A 473 -15.16 -23.89 -2.82
C MET A 473 -15.64 -24.01 -4.27
N GLU A 474 -16.78 -23.38 -4.57
CA GLU A 474 -17.20 -23.15 -5.95
C GLU A 474 -16.38 -22.00 -6.56
N CYS A 475 -15.37 -22.35 -7.37
CA CYS A 475 -14.54 -21.35 -8.05
C CYS A 475 -15.28 -20.80 -9.30
N ARG A 476 -16.27 -19.93 -9.10
CA ARG A 476 -17.23 -19.47 -10.14
C ARG A 476 -16.58 -18.82 -11.35
N TYR A 477 -15.44 -18.18 -11.16
CA TYR A 477 -14.70 -17.46 -12.19
C TYR A 477 -13.37 -18.14 -12.52
N SER A 478 -13.30 -19.47 -12.31
CA SER A 478 -12.12 -20.24 -12.66
C SER A 478 -11.85 -20.19 -14.17
N ASN A 479 -10.57 -20.19 -14.54
CA ASN A 479 -10.14 -20.14 -15.93
C ASN A 479 -8.94 -21.07 -16.13
N PRO A 480 -9.15 -22.40 -16.09
CA PRO A 480 -8.08 -23.36 -16.25
C PRO A 480 -7.58 -23.38 -17.71
N PRO A 481 -6.28 -23.72 -17.92
CA PRO A 481 -5.75 -23.89 -19.26
C PRO A 481 -6.41 -25.08 -19.97
N VAL A 482 -6.78 -24.91 -21.24
CA VAL A 482 -7.32 -25.97 -22.08
C VAL A 482 -6.18 -26.73 -22.76
N SER A 483 -6.04 -28.01 -22.47
CA SER A 483 -5.06 -28.87 -23.15
C SER A 483 -5.55 -29.34 -24.48
N VAL A 484 -4.81 -29.04 -25.55
CA VAL A 484 -5.10 -29.46 -26.91
C VAL A 484 -3.81 -30.02 -27.57
N LYS A 485 -3.93 -31.04 -28.41
CA LYS A 485 -2.80 -31.57 -29.19
C LYS A 485 -2.31 -30.52 -30.20
N ALA A 486 -1.03 -30.55 -30.53
CA ALA A 486 -0.41 -29.66 -31.51
C ALA A 486 -0.89 -30.03 -32.94
N ASP A 487 -2.16 -29.85 -33.22
CA ASP A 487 -2.83 -30.05 -34.48
C ASP A 487 -3.66 -28.83 -34.84
N PHE A 488 -3.51 -28.33 -36.06
CA PHE A 488 -4.17 -27.11 -36.50
C PHE A 488 -5.69 -27.20 -36.43
N GLY A 489 -6.27 -28.36 -36.86
CA GLY A 489 -7.74 -28.56 -36.85
C GLY A 489 -8.31 -28.51 -35.41
N LEU A 490 -7.69 -29.28 -34.51
CA LEU A 490 -8.11 -29.32 -33.09
C LEU A 490 -7.99 -27.96 -32.40
N VAL A 491 -6.91 -27.24 -32.65
CA VAL A 491 -6.73 -25.89 -32.11
C VAL A 491 -7.77 -24.92 -32.65
N MET A 492 -8.05 -25.00 -33.97
CA MET A 492 -9.07 -24.15 -34.59
C MET A 492 -10.48 -24.42 -34.07
N ASP A 493 -10.79 -25.67 -33.79
CA ASP A 493 -12.12 -26.04 -33.28
C ASP A 493 -12.34 -25.51 -31.84
N GLU A 494 -11.33 -25.65 -30.96
CA GLU A 494 -11.38 -25.05 -29.62
C GLU A 494 -11.48 -23.51 -29.66
N LEU A 495 -10.72 -22.86 -30.53
CA LEU A 495 -10.81 -21.41 -30.71
C LEU A 495 -12.18 -20.94 -31.20
N LYS A 496 -12.78 -21.65 -32.17
CA LYS A 496 -14.12 -21.32 -32.68
C LYS A 496 -15.17 -21.48 -31.59
N LYS A 497 -15.11 -22.57 -30.83
CA LYS A 497 -15.99 -22.80 -29.68
C LYS A 497 -15.90 -21.64 -28.69
N PHE A 498 -14.68 -21.32 -28.20
CA PHE A 498 -14.44 -20.22 -27.27
C PHE A 498 -14.95 -18.87 -27.76
N LEU A 499 -14.74 -18.54 -29.06
CA LEU A 499 -15.18 -17.28 -29.63
C LEU A 499 -16.69 -17.21 -29.84
N SER A 500 -17.37 -18.35 -30.04
CA SER A 500 -18.82 -18.40 -30.14
C SER A 500 -19.56 -18.21 -28.84
N GLU A 501 -18.95 -18.67 -27.71
CA GLU A 501 -19.51 -18.54 -26.37
C GLU A 501 -19.37 -17.11 -25.79
N ARG A 502 -18.54 -16.28 -26.40
CA ARG A 502 -18.28 -14.89 -25.96
C ARG A 502 -18.94 -13.81 -26.84
N ARG A 503 -19.73 -14.20 -27.83
CA ARG A 503 -20.59 -13.31 -28.64
C ARG A 503 -21.94 -13.17 -27.98
#